data_b00b67cf796396d6db71a1a6ae54c1ee
#
_entry.id   b00b67cf796396d6db71a1a6ae54c1ee
#
_cell.length_a   1.000
_cell.length_b   1.000
_cell.length_c   1.000
_cell.angle_alpha   90.00
_cell.angle_beta   90.00
_cell.angle_gamma   90.00
#
_symmetry.space_group_name_H-M   'P 1'
#
loop_
_entity.id
_entity.type
_entity.pdbx_description
1 polymer ?
#
loop_
_entity_poly.entity_id
_entity_poly.type
_entity_poly.pdbx_seq_one_letter_code
_entity_poly.pdbx_strand_id
1 'polypeptide(L)'
;AADIPEYVSDGAAALGITGLDQARESGADLVDLLDLEFGACRLVLASPEDGGVNSPEELSGGTVATEFPTITREYFETIGVSPDIVEVSGATELTPHVDIADAIVDITSTGTTLRMNRLSIVDEVLESSVRLFADPTVADDPKVTQVKTALRSVIDADGETVADRVVVDEREVFEVIPDLKAVGATDILVTEIERLIP
;
A
#
# COMPACT_ATOMS: atom_id res chain seq x y z
N ALA A 1 2.52 7.77 9.51
CA ALA A 1 1.79 6.77 8.72
C ALA A 1 1.75 5.42 9.44
N ALA A 2 2.82 5.04 10.13
CA ALA A 2 2.90 3.76 10.85
C ALA A 2 1.82 3.60 11.94
N ASP A 3 1.37 4.67 12.55
CA ASP A 3 0.37 4.64 13.64
C ASP A 3 -1.09 4.53 13.14
N ILE A 4 -1.33 4.68 11.84
CA ILE A 4 -2.69 4.65 11.27
C ILE A 4 -3.40 3.33 11.51
N PRO A 5 -2.77 2.15 11.31
CA PRO A 5 -3.40 0.87 11.60
C PRO A 5 -3.91 0.76 13.03
N GLU A 6 -3.12 1.20 14.01
CA GLU A 6 -3.48 1.18 15.43
C GLU A 6 -4.65 2.13 15.72
N TYR A 7 -4.65 3.35 15.17
CA TYR A 7 -5.76 4.29 15.35
C TYR A 7 -7.08 3.77 14.82
N VAL A 8 -7.04 3.00 13.74
CA VAL A 8 -8.25 2.39 13.18
C VAL A 8 -8.69 1.21 14.02
N SER A 9 -7.79 0.29 14.37
CA SER A 9 -8.13 -0.91 15.16
C SER A 9 -8.57 -0.58 16.59
N ASP A 10 -8.06 0.51 17.18
CA ASP A 10 -8.46 1.00 18.50
C ASP A 10 -9.78 1.79 18.47
N GLY A 11 -10.37 1.98 17.29
CA GLY A 11 -11.62 2.74 17.11
C GLY A 11 -11.46 4.25 17.26
N ALA A 12 -10.22 4.77 17.31
CA ALA A 12 -9.96 6.22 17.33
C ALA A 12 -10.30 6.86 15.96
N ALA A 13 -10.21 6.08 14.90
CA ALA A 13 -10.66 6.45 13.56
C ALA A 13 -11.46 5.29 12.94
N ALA A 14 -12.56 5.62 12.26
CA ALA A 14 -13.37 4.61 11.56
C ALA A 14 -12.69 4.11 10.28
N LEU A 15 -11.88 4.96 9.65
CA LEU A 15 -11.18 4.72 8.39
C LEU A 15 -9.73 5.20 8.48
N GLY A 16 -8.84 4.53 7.77
CA GLY A 16 -7.44 4.93 7.61
C GLY A 16 -6.94 4.69 6.20
N ILE A 17 -6.06 5.57 5.74
CA ILE A 17 -5.36 5.40 4.47
C ILE A 17 -3.88 5.18 4.80
N THR A 18 -3.36 4.01 4.44
CA THR A 18 -1.96 3.63 4.67
C THR A 18 -1.51 2.56 3.67
N GLY A 19 -0.21 2.25 3.64
CA GLY A 19 0.32 1.15 2.84
C GLY A 19 -0.15 -0.22 3.36
N LEU A 20 -0.33 -1.17 2.45
CA LEU A 20 -0.63 -2.56 2.81
C LEU A 20 0.48 -3.16 3.69
N ASP A 21 1.74 -2.78 3.43
CA ASP A 21 2.91 -3.14 4.23
C ASP A 21 2.76 -2.70 5.69
N GLN A 22 2.37 -1.44 5.93
CA GLN A 22 2.17 -0.92 7.28
C GLN A 22 0.99 -1.59 7.99
N ALA A 23 -0.11 -1.82 7.29
CA ALA A 23 -1.28 -2.51 7.83
C ALA A 23 -0.95 -3.96 8.22
N ARG A 24 -0.20 -4.68 7.39
CA ARG A 24 0.23 -6.06 7.69
C ARG A 24 1.25 -6.12 8.81
N GLU A 25 2.26 -5.24 8.76
CA GLU A 25 3.31 -5.22 9.79
C GLU A 25 2.77 -4.95 11.18
N SER A 26 1.77 -4.07 11.31
CA SER A 26 1.13 -3.77 12.59
C SER A 26 0.42 -4.98 13.23
N GLY A 27 -0.01 -5.96 12.43
CA GLY A 27 -0.85 -7.08 12.89
C GLY A 27 -2.24 -6.65 13.36
N ALA A 28 -2.65 -5.41 13.09
CA ALA A 28 -3.96 -4.88 13.46
C ALA A 28 -5.08 -5.57 12.68
N ASP A 29 -6.22 -5.82 13.34
CA ASP A 29 -7.41 -6.38 12.70
C ASP A 29 -8.13 -5.29 11.90
N LEU A 30 -7.90 -5.26 10.60
CA LEU A 30 -8.41 -4.26 9.67
C LEU A 30 -9.08 -4.89 8.47
N VAL A 31 -10.13 -4.24 7.98
CA VAL A 31 -10.76 -4.60 6.70
C VAL A 31 -10.16 -3.76 5.58
N ASP A 32 -9.52 -4.42 4.63
CA ASP A 32 -9.05 -3.79 3.37
C ASP A 32 -10.26 -3.51 2.47
N LEU A 33 -10.59 -2.23 2.31
CA LEU A 33 -11.77 -1.79 1.57
C LEU A 33 -11.49 -1.47 0.11
N LEU A 34 -10.33 -0.88 -0.19
CA LEU A 34 -10.06 -0.32 -1.50
C LEU A 34 -8.56 -0.11 -1.71
N ASP A 35 -8.01 -0.65 -2.80
CA ASP A 35 -6.73 -0.23 -3.34
C ASP A 35 -6.88 1.15 -4.00
N LEU A 36 -6.03 2.10 -3.60
CA LEU A 36 -6.07 3.46 -4.15
C LEU A 36 -5.18 3.62 -5.39
N GLU A 37 -4.54 2.54 -5.84
CA GLU A 37 -3.76 2.41 -7.07
C GLU A 37 -2.57 3.39 -7.17
N PHE A 38 -2.04 3.85 -6.03
CA PHE A 38 -0.82 4.65 -5.98
C PHE A 38 0.12 4.19 -4.86
N GLY A 39 1.35 4.73 -4.87
CA GLY A 39 2.36 4.42 -3.86
C GLY A 39 2.85 2.97 -3.92
N ALA A 40 2.79 2.34 -5.10
CA ALA A 40 3.21 0.96 -5.29
C ALA A 40 4.69 0.76 -4.90
N CYS A 41 4.93 -0.25 -4.10
CA CYS A 41 6.26 -0.68 -3.67
C CYS A 41 6.25 -2.20 -3.42
N ARG A 42 7.42 -2.77 -3.16
CA ARG A 42 7.57 -4.19 -2.85
C ARG A 42 8.47 -4.36 -1.65
N LEU A 43 8.12 -5.30 -0.76
CA LEU A 43 9.09 -5.87 0.16
C LEU A 43 9.78 -7.02 -0.56
N VAL A 44 11.09 -7.03 -0.52
CA VAL A 44 11.91 -8.04 -1.19
C VAL A 44 12.94 -8.63 -0.23
N LEU A 45 13.20 -9.92 -0.39
CA LEU A 45 14.35 -10.57 0.19
C LEU A 45 15.55 -10.25 -0.70
N ALA A 46 16.60 -9.69 -0.14
CA ALA A 46 17.82 -9.35 -0.86
C ALA A 46 19.06 -9.82 -0.09
N SER A 47 20.11 -10.17 -0.81
CA SER A 47 21.36 -10.71 -0.28
C SER A 47 22.55 -10.12 -1.03
N PRO A 48 23.78 -10.10 -0.46
CA PRO A 48 24.98 -9.64 -1.15
C PRO A 48 25.18 -10.33 -2.50
N GLU A 49 25.55 -9.54 -3.52
CA GLU A 49 25.88 -10.07 -4.87
C GLU A 49 27.08 -11.04 -4.82
N ASP A 50 28.03 -10.77 -3.93
CA ASP A 50 29.21 -11.58 -3.74
C ASP A 50 29.07 -12.42 -2.46
N GLY A 51 28.90 -13.73 -2.61
CA GLY A 51 28.90 -14.69 -1.51
C GLY A 51 27.61 -14.76 -0.69
N GLY A 52 26.56 -14.09 -1.14
CA GLY A 52 25.24 -14.17 -0.53
C GLY A 52 24.45 -15.40 -0.94
N VAL A 53 23.22 -15.52 -0.41
CA VAL A 53 22.28 -16.60 -0.74
C VAL A 53 21.60 -16.36 -2.07
N ASN A 54 21.24 -17.43 -2.77
CA ASN A 54 20.58 -17.38 -4.07
C ASN A 54 19.12 -17.82 -4.02
N SER A 55 18.71 -18.44 -2.92
CA SER A 55 17.32 -18.83 -2.68
C SER A 55 16.95 -18.68 -1.22
N PRO A 56 15.65 -18.51 -0.89
CA PRO A 56 15.20 -18.38 0.49
C PRO A 56 15.52 -19.59 1.36
N GLU A 57 15.55 -20.81 0.78
CA GLU A 57 15.80 -22.07 1.47
C GLU A 57 17.22 -22.13 2.08
N GLU A 58 18.18 -21.42 1.48
CA GLU A 58 19.56 -21.34 1.98
C GLU A 58 19.67 -20.58 3.31
N LEU A 59 18.62 -19.83 3.70
CA LEU A 59 18.55 -19.09 4.96
C LEU A 59 18.09 -19.92 6.16
N SER A 60 17.96 -21.23 6.02
CA SER A 60 17.62 -22.09 7.15
C SER A 60 18.73 -22.04 8.21
N GLY A 61 18.45 -21.43 9.38
CA GLY A 61 19.43 -21.15 10.43
C GLY A 61 20.38 -19.99 10.15
N GLY A 62 20.16 -19.25 9.06
CA GLY A 62 20.81 -17.97 8.76
C GLY A 62 20.08 -16.80 9.42
N THR A 63 20.57 -15.59 9.22
CA THR A 63 20.06 -14.36 9.84
C THR A 63 19.52 -13.40 8.79
N VAL A 64 18.31 -12.86 9.03
CA VAL A 64 17.66 -11.86 8.16
C VAL A 64 17.37 -10.60 8.96
N ALA A 65 17.91 -9.47 8.51
CA ALA A 65 17.62 -8.17 9.11
C ALA A 65 16.46 -7.47 8.39
N THR A 66 15.58 -6.80 9.14
CA THR A 66 14.41 -6.13 8.58
C THR A 66 13.80 -5.08 9.51
N GLU A 67 13.11 -4.09 8.92
CA GLU A 67 12.18 -3.20 9.62
C GLU A 67 10.74 -3.77 9.66
N PHE A 68 10.50 -4.91 9.00
CA PHE A 68 9.20 -5.56 8.83
C PHE A 68 9.22 -7.00 9.41
N PRO A 69 9.45 -7.15 10.72
CA PRO A 69 9.64 -8.49 11.31
C PRO A 69 8.38 -9.36 11.25
N THR A 70 7.17 -8.79 11.30
CA THR A 70 5.92 -9.56 11.23
C THR A 70 5.75 -10.15 9.84
N ILE A 71 5.82 -9.33 8.80
CA ILE A 71 5.69 -9.77 7.40
C ILE A 71 6.79 -10.78 7.06
N THR A 72 8.00 -10.52 7.53
CA THR A 72 9.15 -11.40 7.26
C THR A 72 8.95 -12.80 7.89
N ARG A 73 8.42 -12.89 9.13
CA ARG A 73 8.08 -14.18 9.74
C ARG A 73 7.00 -14.92 8.96
N GLU A 74 5.92 -14.23 8.62
CA GLU A 74 4.81 -14.82 7.83
C GLU A 74 5.30 -15.38 6.49
N TYR A 75 6.17 -14.64 5.80
CA TYR A 75 6.76 -15.09 4.54
C TYR A 75 7.56 -16.40 4.73
N PHE A 76 8.49 -16.44 5.67
CA PHE A 76 9.32 -17.62 5.90
C PHE A 76 8.53 -18.81 6.44
N GLU A 77 7.48 -18.58 7.23
CA GLU A 77 6.55 -19.62 7.66
C GLU A 77 5.83 -20.28 6.48
N THR A 78 5.39 -19.48 5.49
CA THR A 78 4.69 -19.98 4.29
C THR A 78 5.56 -20.92 3.46
N ILE A 79 6.86 -20.68 3.38
CA ILE A 79 7.82 -21.51 2.62
C ILE A 79 8.51 -22.56 3.46
N GLY A 80 8.22 -22.62 4.77
CA GLY A 80 8.77 -23.63 5.68
C GLY A 80 10.25 -23.47 6.00
N VAL A 81 10.79 -22.26 5.96
CA VAL A 81 12.17 -21.88 6.29
C VAL A 81 12.18 -21.13 7.63
N SER A 82 13.21 -21.27 8.43
CA SER A 82 13.29 -20.70 9.77
C SER A 82 14.62 -19.97 9.99
N PRO A 83 14.79 -18.76 9.47
CA PRO A 83 15.93 -17.91 9.80
C PRO A 83 15.76 -17.25 11.17
N ASP A 84 16.87 -16.78 11.75
CA ASP A 84 16.86 -15.83 12.85
C ASP A 84 16.53 -14.42 12.31
N ILE A 85 15.44 -13.80 12.80
CA ILE A 85 15.01 -12.47 12.34
C ILE A 85 15.52 -11.42 13.32
N VAL A 86 16.31 -10.48 12.81
CA VAL A 86 16.87 -9.34 13.54
C VAL A 86 16.11 -8.08 13.12
N GLU A 87 15.38 -7.51 14.06
CA GLU A 87 14.71 -6.23 13.86
C GLU A 87 15.72 -5.08 13.92
N VAL A 88 15.68 -4.22 12.92
CA VAL A 88 16.50 -3.01 12.82
C VAL A 88 15.62 -1.79 12.59
N SER A 89 16.13 -0.60 12.87
CA SER A 89 15.43 0.66 12.62
C SER A 89 16.30 1.55 11.74
N GLY A 90 16.14 1.42 10.42
CA GLY A 90 16.91 2.15 9.41
C GLY A 90 18.23 1.47 9.02
N ALA A 91 18.72 1.85 7.85
CA ALA A 91 19.98 1.38 7.27
C ALA A 91 20.07 -0.16 7.14
N THR A 92 18.94 -0.81 6.91
CA THR A 92 18.82 -2.27 6.76
C THR A 92 19.79 -2.82 5.73
N GLU A 93 19.97 -2.11 4.61
CA GLU A 93 20.85 -2.46 3.49
C GLU A 93 22.34 -2.53 3.85
N LEU A 94 22.74 -1.99 4.98
CA LEU A 94 24.13 -2.06 5.46
C LEU A 94 24.43 -3.28 6.29
N THR A 95 23.41 -3.94 6.87
CA THR A 95 23.58 -5.03 7.84
C THR A 95 24.36 -6.24 7.31
N PRO A 96 24.23 -6.67 6.03
CA PRO A 96 25.05 -7.75 5.50
C PRO A 96 26.53 -7.38 5.36
N HIS A 97 26.83 -6.10 5.15
CA HIS A 97 28.22 -5.65 4.95
C HIS A 97 29.03 -5.54 6.26
N VAL A 98 28.34 -5.62 7.40
CA VAL A 98 28.96 -5.58 8.73
C VAL A 98 28.74 -6.89 9.51
N ASP A 99 28.46 -7.97 8.79
CA ASP A 99 28.27 -9.33 9.33
C ASP A 99 27.17 -9.43 10.43
N ILE A 100 26.11 -8.60 10.33
CA ILE A 100 24.94 -8.64 11.24
C ILE A 100 23.91 -9.63 10.69
N ALA A 101 23.76 -9.72 9.36
CA ALA A 101 22.78 -10.57 8.71
C ALA A 101 23.34 -11.17 7.41
N ASP A 102 22.82 -12.33 7.00
CA ASP A 102 23.13 -12.97 5.72
C ASP A 102 22.28 -12.40 4.57
N ALA A 103 21.10 -11.92 4.91
CA ALA A 103 20.16 -11.29 3.97
C ALA A 103 19.31 -10.23 4.68
N ILE A 104 18.54 -9.48 3.89
CA ILE A 104 17.60 -8.48 4.38
C ILE A 104 16.22 -8.68 3.77
N VAL A 105 15.19 -8.28 4.49
CA VAL A 105 13.87 -7.95 3.90
C VAL A 105 13.67 -6.46 4.02
N ASP A 106 13.53 -5.78 2.89
CA ASP A 106 13.42 -4.33 2.84
C ASP A 106 12.48 -3.86 1.73
N ILE A 107 11.98 -2.65 1.88
CA ILE A 107 11.07 -2.02 0.93
C ILE A 107 11.84 -1.45 -0.26
N THR A 108 11.30 -1.65 -1.45
CA THR A 108 11.86 -1.05 -2.66
C THR A 108 10.78 -0.75 -3.70
N SER A 109 10.95 0.32 -4.46
CA SER A 109 10.14 0.59 -5.66
C SER A 109 10.92 0.28 -6.93
N THR A 110 12.18 0.70 -7.03
CA THR A 110 13.00 0.57 -8.24
C THR A 110 14.22 -0.35 -8.07
N GLY A 111 14.51 -0.78 -6.86
CA GLY A 111 15.70 -1.55 -6.52
C GLY A 111 17.02 -0.75 -6.59
N THR A 112 16.96 0.56 -6.73
CA THR A 112 18.19 1.37 -6.90
C THR A 112 19.05 1.35 -5.65
N THR A 113 18.48 1.51 -4.45
CA THR A 113 19.21 1.47 -3.17
C THR A 113 19.90 0.12 -2.98
N LEU A 114 19.20 -0.98 -3.27
CA LEU A 114 19.77 -2.32 -3.17
C LEU A 114 21.00 -2.48 -4.09
N ARG A 115 20.88 -2.10 -5.36
CA ARG A 115 22.00 -2.16 -6.32
C ARG A 115 23.18 -1.28 -5.90
N MET A 116 22.93 -0.07 -5.37
CA MET A 116 24.01 0.81 -4.87
C MET A 116 24.77 0.19 -3.70
N ASN A 117 24.08 -0.65 -2.91
CA ASN A 117 24.68 -1.39 -1.80
C ASN A 117 25.08 -2.84 -2.20
N ARG A 118 25.19 -3.15 -3.50
CA ARG A 118 25.59 -4.48 -4.02
C ARG A 118 24.75 -5.61 -3.45
N LEU A 119 23.44 -5.38 -3.36
CA LEU A 119 22.46 -6.40 -2.98
C LEU A 119 21.64 -6.81 -4.19
N SER A 120 21.47 -8.11 -4.36
CA SER A 120 20.59 -8.71 -5.37
C SER A 120 19.29 -9.15 -4.74
N ILE A 121 18.19 -8.93 -5.46
CA ILE A 121 16.87 -9.45 -5.05
C ILE A 121 16.89 -10.97 -5.24
N VAL A 122 16.58 -11.70 -4.19
CA VAL A 122 16.49 -13.16 -4.15
C VAL A 122 15.05 -13.61 -4.37
N ASP A 123 14.10 -12.92 -3.71
CA ASP A 123 12.67 -13.22 -3.85
C ASP A 123 11.82 -12.00 -3.51
N GLU A 124 10.54 -12.04 -3.88
CA GLU A 124 9.55 -11.04 -3.55
C GLU A 124 8.69 -11.51 -2.38
N VAL A 125 8.66 -10.71 -1.30
CA VAL A 125 7.96 -11.05 -0.05
C VAL A 125 6.52 -10.54 -0.07
N LEU A 126 6.31 -9.29 -0.52
CA LEU A 126 4.99 -8.65 -0.55
C LEU A 126 4.97 -7.53 -1.59
N GLU A 127 3.95 -7.51 -2.45
CA GLU A 127 3.57 -6.30 -3.18
C GLU A 127 2.66 -5.43 -2.32
N SER A 128 2.95 -4.14 -2.26
CA SER A 128 2.19 -3.16 -1.47
C SER A 128 1.81 -1.94 -2.31
N SER A 129 0.65 -1.41 -1.98
CA SER A 129 0.14 -0.12 -2.46
C SER A 129 -0.58 0.59 -1.32
N VAL A 130 -0.88 1.87 -1.50
CA VAL A 130 -1.70 2.61 -0.53
C VAL A 130 -3.15 2.16 -0.64
N ARG A 131 -3.79 1.87 0.51
CA ARG A 131 -5.16 1.33 0.60
C ARG A 131 -6.00 2.05 1.64
N LEU A 132 -7.31 1.98 1.45
CA LEU A 132 -8.29 2.38 2.44
C LEU A 132 -8.63 1.18 3.33
N PHE A 133 -8.44 1.35 4.63
CA PHE A 133 -8.80 0.36 5.65
C PHE A 133 -9.92 0.88 6.54
N ALA A 134 -10.67 -0.04 7.11
CA ALA A 134 -11.69 0.23 8.12
C ALA A 134 -11.52 -0.66 9.35
N ASP A 135 -12.01 -0.17 10.49
CA ASP A 135 -12.31 -1.03 11.64
C ASP A 135 -13.39 -2.05 11.25
N PRO A 136 -13.22 -3.35 11.57
CA PRO A 136 -14.18 -4.40 11.21
C PRO A 136 -15.61 -4.12 11.69
N THR A 137 -15.77 -3.42 12.81
CA THR A 137 -17.10 -3.14 13.39
C THR A 137 -17.90 -2.11 12.60
N VAL A 138 -17.26 -1.30 11.77
CA VAL A 138 -17.88 -0.23 10.97
C VAL A 138 -17.70 -0.41 9.47
N ALA A 139 -17.04 -1.46 9.03
CA ALA A 139 -16.72 -1.69 7.61
C ALA A 139 -17.97 -1.70 6.70
N ASP A 140 -19.11 -2.18 7.22
CA ASP A 140 -20.40 -2.23 6.51
C ASP A 140 -21.28 -0.99 6.74
N ASP A 141 -20.81 0.02 7.47
CA ASP A 141 -21.59 1.26 7.69
C ASP A 141 -21.84 1.98 6.35
N PRO A 142 -23.09 2.47 6.12
CA PRO A 142 -23.40 3.20 4.91
C PRO A 142 -22.49 4.42 4.62
N LYS A 143 -21.97 5.09 5.66
CA LYS A 143 -21.02 6.20 5.51
C LYS A 143 -19.66 5.72 5.01
N VAL A 144 -19.19 4.57 5.48
CA VAL A 144 -17.96 3.93 5.00
C VAL A 144 -18.11 3.56 3.54
N THR A 145 -19.23 2.93 3.18
CA THR A 145 -19.57 2.61 1.79
C THR A 145 -19.61 3.87 0.90
N GLN A 146 -20.14 4.97 1.41
CA GLN A 146 -20.17 6.23 0.68
C GLN A 146 -18.76 6.79 0.42
N VAL A 147 -17.88 6.78 1.41
CA VAL A 147 -16.47 7.21 1.26
C VAL A 147 -15.73 6.32 0.26
N LYS A 148 -15.88 4.99 0.40
CA LYS A 148 -15.29 4.03 -0.53
C LYS A 148 -15.73 4.29 -1.98
N THR A 149 -17.03 4.51 -2.19
CA THR A 149 -17.60 4.79 -3.52
C THR A 149 -17.06 6.10 -4.10
N ALA A 150 -16.97 7.15 -3.28
CA ALA A 150 -16.41 8.43 -3.71
C ALA A 150 -14.95 8.31 -4.14
N LEU A 151 -14.13 7.60 -3.35
CA LEU A 151 -12.71 7.36 -3.69
C LEU A 151 -12.58 6.50 -4.95
N ARG A 152 -13.39 5.45 -5.10
CA ARG A 152 -13.40 4.62 -6.31
C ARG A 152 -13.70 5.46 -7.55
N SER A 153 -14.71 6.34 -7.49
CA SER A 153 -15.04 7.21 -8.62
C SER A 153 -13.90 8.15 -9.04
N VAL A 154 -13.06 8.56 -8.09
CA VAL A 154 -11.86 9.37 -8.40
C VAL A 154 -10.80 8.53 -9.10
N ILE A 155 -10.55 7.31 -8.61
CA ILE A 155 -9.57 6.37 -9.20
C ILE A 155 -9.99 6.01 -10.64
N ASP A 156 -11.26 5.64 -10.83
CA ASP A 156 -11.78 5.26 -12.13
C ASP A 156 -11.73 6.44 -13.13
N ALA A 157 -11.88 7.69 -12.65
CA ALA A 157 -11.78 8.89 -13.47
C ALA A 157 -10.34 9.22 -13.91
N ASP A 158 -9.31 8.85 -13.14
CA ASP A 158 -7.91 9.03 -13.53
C ASP A 158 -7.48 8.04 -14.64
N GLY A 159 -8.16 6.90 -14.75
CA GLY A 159 -7.92 5.87 -15.78
C GLY A 159 -8.63 6.12 -17.12
N GLU A 160 -9.67 6.94 -17.14
CA GLU A 160 -10.44 7.27 -18.34
C GLU A 160 -10.33 8.76 -18.68
N THR A 161 -10.08 9.05 -19.94
CA THR A 161 -10.10 10.43 -20.45
C THR A 161 -11.49 11.01 -20.22
N VAL A 162 -11.65 11.95 -19.28
CA VAL A 162 -12.89 12.69 -19.10
C VAL A 162 -13.20 13.43 -20.39
N ALA A 163 -14.15 12.91 -21.15
CA ALA A 163 -14.41 13.39 -22.48
C ALA A 163 -15.04 14.79 -22.48
N ASP A 164 -15.86 15.15 -21.49
CA ASP A 164 -16.60 16.41 -21.49
C ASP A 164 -16.76 17.04 -20.10
N ARG A 165 -16.43 18.33 -20.02
CA ARG A 165 -16.77 19.19 -18.88
C ARG A 165 -18.01 20.00 -19.23
N VAL A 166 -19.07 19.81 -18.47
CA VAL A 166 -20.28 20.62 -18.56
C VAL A 166 -20.29 21.64 -17.43
N VAL A 167 -20.36 22.92 -17.75
CA VAL A 167 -20.49 23.99 -16.76
C VAL A 167 -21.95 24.37 -16.66
N VAL A 168 -22.53 24.25 -15.50
CA VAL A 168 -23.95 24.60 -15.23
C VAL A 168 -24.04 25.50 -14.00
N ASP A 169 -25.14 26.25 -13.88
CA ASP A 169 -25.45 27.00 -12.66
C ASP A 169 -25.65 26.01 -11.50
N GLU A 170 -25.16 26.35 -10.29
CA GLU A 170 -25.30 25.52 -9.11
C GLU A 170 -26.71 25.01 -8.85
N ARG A 171 -27.72 25.84 -9.18
CA ARG A 171 -29.14 25.52 -9.00
C ARG A 171 -29.66 24.51 -10.01
N GLU A 172 -28.99 24.34 -11.14
CA GLU A 172 -29.40 23.43 -12.24
C GLU A 172 -28.69 22.06 -12.13
N VAL A 173 -27.69 21.91 -11.25
CA VAL A 173 -26.90 20.67 -11.11
C VAL A 173 -27.79 19.45 -10.90
N PHE A 174 -28.79 19.54 -10.03
CA PHE A 174 -29.69 18.42 -9.73
C PHE A 174 -30.65 18.07 -10.87
N GLU A 175 -30.88 19.00 -11.79
CA GLU A 175 -31.73 18.78 -12.98
C GLU A 175 -30.91 18.16 -14.11
N VAL A 176 -29.62 18.51 -14.23
CA VAL A 176 -28.74 18.05 -15.32
C VAL A 176 -28.20 16.62 -15.07
N ILE A 177 -28.01 16.22 -13.82
CA ILE A 177 -27.50 14.88 -13.50
C ILE A 177 -28.34 13.74 -14.08
N PRO A 178 -29.71 13.74 -13.96
CA PRO A 178 -30.53 12.71 -14.58
C PRO A 178 -30.41 12.66 -16.10
N ASP A 179 -30.29 13.83 -16.76
CA ASP A 179 -30.18 13.92 -18.21
C ASP A 179 -28.81 13.36 -18.69
N LEU A 180 -27.72 13.66 -17.99
CA LEU A 180 -26.42 13.09 -18.28
C LEU A 180 -26.42 11.56 -18.13
N LYS A 181 -27.04 11.02 -17.08
CA LYS A 181 -27.22 9.58 -16.92
C LYS A 181 -28.06 8.94 -18.03
N ALA A 182 -29.09 9.63 -18.51
CA ALA A 182 -29.95 9.13 -19.57
C ALA A 182 -29.20 9.00 -20.91
N VAL A 183 -28.16 9.79 -21.15
CA VAL A 183 -27.29 9.68 -22.33
C VAL A 183 -26.06 8.79 -22.11
N GLY A 184 -26.00 8.10 -20.97
CA GLY A 184 -24.96 7.08 -20.70
C GLY A 184 -23.75 7.59 -19.91
N ALA A 185 -23.81 8.79 -19.33
CA ALA A 185 -22.75 9.24 -18.45
C ALA A 185 -22.71 8.39 -17.17
N THR A 186 -21.53 7.86 -16.85
CA THR A 186 -21.17 7.23 -15.59
C THR A 186 -20.31 8.22 -14.81
N ASP A 187 -20.10 8.02 -13.51
CA ASP A 187 -19.09 8.73 -12.72
C ASP A 187 -19.12 10.27 -12.81
N ILE A 188 -20.28 10.86 -12.51
CA ILE A 188 -20.48 12.30 -12.59
C ILE A 188 -19.88 12.97 -11.34
N LEU A 189 -18.77 13.70 -11.52
CA LEU A 189 -18.12 14.51 -10.49
C LEU A 189 -18.65 15.97 -10.58
N VAL A 190 -19.19 16.48 -9.48
CA VAL A 190 -19.62 17.87 -9.34
C VAL A 190 -18.60 18.62 -8.50
N THR A 191 -17.97 19.65 -9.08
CA THR A 191 -17.01 20.52 -8.39
C THR A 191 -17.37 21.98 -8.55
N GLU A 192 -17.19 22.78 -7.49
CA GLU A 192 -17.31 24.24 -7.62
C GLU A 192 -16.15 24.80 -8.44
N ILE A 193 -16.45 25.76 -9.30
CA ILE A 193 -15.44 26.52 -10.05
C ILE A 193 -15.33 27.90 -9.40
N GLU A 194 -14.27 28.08 -8.62
CA GLU A 194 -14.02 29.37 -7.94
C GLU A 194 -13.65 30.49 -8.92
N ARG A 195 -13.14 30.18 -10.10
CA ARG A 195 -12.74 31.18 -11.08
C ARG A 195 -12.70 30.61 -12.50
N LEU A 196 -13.52 31.16 -13.40
CA LEU A 196 -13.39 31.04 -14.85
C LEU A 196 -12.56 32.22 -15.36
N ILE A 197 -11.41 31.94 -15.96
CA ILE A 197 -10.61 32.93 -16.70
C ILE A 197 -10.97 32.75 -18.17
N PRO A 198 -11.53 33.78 -18.85
CA PRO A 198 -11.90 33.71 -20.27
C PRO A 198 -10.68 33.56 -21.17
#